data_e9b96eafd1db892564ff857edfb84749
#
_entry.id   e9b96eafd1db892564ff857edfb84749
#
_cell.length_a   1.000
_cell.length_b   1.000
_cell.length_c   1.000
_cell.angle_alpha   90.00
_cell.angle_beta   90.00
_cell.angle_gamma   90.00
#
_symmetry.space_group_name_H-M   'P 1'
#
loop_
_entity.id
_entity.type
_entity.pdbx_description
1 polymer ?
#
loop_
_entity_poly.entity_id
_entity_poly.type
_entity_poly.pdbx_seq_one_letter_code
_entity_poly.pdbx_strand_id
1 'polypeptide(L)'
;MDTNKRAAALSKAIGIEAETLLELVAKELGHRDSLDRFVSYGDIYTRAHPLSPILHIVSGNTPAAAIQTLTRGILIGAFNRIKLPSEGIKEVEDFIGQLPQELQSLVEITRSRQTSTEWISSAKAIIVFGSDETVRQIQSKLFPNQIFIPHNHKVSIAVIDSDDNQEAPKLAAIDIAKYDQQGCLSPHDIYVHPKEHPRSFAAKLADALRELNSEYPPTGRTMDNNIKIDNLRRSYSFRSSNDTSVQLWGSDSNTDWTVVYEDEPQFAASPLGRFVFVKPLPESLDDALNLNKEHLSTIALYPFSIKRAEALTLCGATRICPLGSAQDPSTFWHHDGLQTLAPLVNWTDAG
;
A
#
# COMPACT_ATOMS: atom_id res chain seq x y z
N MET A 1 -23.15 12.08 -15.73
CA MET A 1 -22.00 13.01 -15.58
C MET A 1 -20.87 12.49 -16.45
N ASP A 2 -20.22 13.34 -17.30
CA ASP A 2 -19.06 13.00 -18.11
C ASP A 2 -17.78 12.83 -17.25
N THR A 3 -16.72 12.29 -17.85
CA THR A 3 -15.45 12.03 -17.14
C THR A 3 -14.81 13.30 -16.58
N ASN A 4 -14.86 14.42 -17.29
CA ASN A 4 -14.31 15.69 -16.80
C ASN A 4 -15.02 16.18 -15.53
N LYS A 5 -16.34 16.08 -15.49
CA LYS A 5 -17.13 16.48 -14.30
C LYS A 5 -16.89 15.53 -13.12
N ARG A 6 -16.74 14.21 -13.39
CA ARG A 6 -16.39 13.24 -12.33
C ARG A 6 -15.00 13.56 -11.76
N ALA A 7 -13.99 13.79 -12.61
CA ALA A 7 -12.65 14.16 -12.20
C ALA A 7 -12.62 15.46 -11.37
N ALA A 8 -13.36 16.49 -11.79
CA ALA A 8 -13.46 17.76 -11.05
C ALA A 8 -14.13 17.61 -9.67
N ALA A 9 -15.14 16.74 -9.55
CA ALA A 9 -15.79 16.45 -8.27
C ALA A 9 -14.89 15.66 -7.34
N LEU A 10 -14.21 14.61 -7.85
CA LEU A 10 -13.25 13.81 -7.11
C LEU A 10 -12.05 14.63 -6.63
N SER A 11 -11.52 15.52 -7.49
CA SER A 11 -10.41 16.42 -7.15
C SER A 11 -10.67 17.19 -5.86
N LYS A 12 -11.88 17.73 -5.69
CA LYS A 12 -12.27 18.48 -4.48
C LYS A 12 -12.30 17.61 -3.22
N ALA A 13 -12.67 16.34 -3.36
CA ALA A 13 -12.83 15.43 -2.22
C ALA A 13 -11.50 14.78 -1.77
N ILE A 14 -10.55 14.58 -2.70
CA ILE A 14 -9.29 13.88 -2.40
C ILE A 14 -8.04 14.75 -2.48
N GLY A 15 -8.15 16.02 -2.89
CA GLY A 15 -7.02 16.94 -3.01
C GLY A 15 -6.04 16.64 -4.16
N ILE A 16 -6.42 15.77 -5.11
CA ILE A 16 -5.64 15.48 -6.32
C ILE A 16 -6.21 16.34 -7.46
N GLU A 17 -5.34 17.00 -8.22
CA GLU A 17 -5.77 17.82 -9.34
C GLU A 17 -6.61 17.05 -10.37
N ALA A 18 -7.70 17.64 -10.85
CA ALA A 18 -8.59 17.00 -11.82
C ALA A 18 -7.84 16.58 -13.10
N GLU A 19 -6.88 17.39 -13.54
CA GLU A 19 -6.04 17.08 -14.70
C GLU A 19 -5.21 15.83 -14.50
N THR A 20 -4.67 15.60 -13.30
CA THR A 20 -3.93 14.36 -12.95
C THR A 20 -4.83 13.13 -13.07
N LEU A 21 -6.10 13.22 -12.67
CA LEU A 21 -7.06 12.13 -12.84
C LEU A 21 -7.40 11.87 -14.32
N LEU A 22 -7.49 12.92 -15.13
CA LEU A 22 -7.72 12.80 -16.57
C LEU A 22 -6.49 12.25 -17.31
N GLU A 23 -5.29 12.61 -16.86
CA GLU A 23 -4.05 12.01 -17.36
C GLU A 23 -3.98 10.53 -17.04
N LEU A 24 -4.45 10.09 -15.86
CA LEU A 24 -4.52 8.68 -15.52
C LEU A 24 -5.44 7.93 -16.49
N VAL A 25 -6.62 8.51 -16.80
CA VAL A 25 -7.53 7.95 -17.82
C VAL A 25 -6.81 7.83 -19.17
N ALA A 26 -6.13 8.90 -19.60
CA ALA A 26 -5.40 8.89 -20.87
C ALA A 26 -4.26 7.84 -20.91
N LYS A 27 -3.52 7.69 -19.83
CA LYS A 27 -2.40 6.74 -19.73
C LYS A 27 -2.84 5.29 -19.70
N GLU A 28 -3.91 4.98 -18.97
CA GLU A 28 -4.37 3.60 -18.83
C GLU A 28 -5.40 3.19 -19.90
N LEU A 29 -6.18 4.14 -20.43
CA LEU A 29 -7.21 3.86 -21.44
C LEU A 29 -6.89 4.46 -22.84
N GLY A 30 -5.66 4.92 -23.05
CA GLY A 30 -5.16 5.38 -24.34
C GLY A 30 -5.59 6.80 -24.73
N HIS A 31 -6.72 7.31 -24.25
CA HIS A 31 -7.19 8.68 -24.52
C HIS A 31 -8.12 9.17 -23.38
N ARG A 32 -8.08 10.48 -23.06
CA ARG A 32 -8.86 11.05 -21.94
C ARG A 32 -10.39 10.95 -22.13
N ASP A 33 -10.86 10.88 -23.38
CA ASP A 33 -12.28 10.80 -23.73
C ASP A 33 -12.74 9.36 -24.01
N SER A 34 -11.91 8.34 -23.81
CA SER A 34 -12.22 6.94 -24.13
C SER A 34 -13.52 6.45 -23.48
N LEU A 35 -13.86 6.98 -22.28
CA LEU A 35 -15.08 6.64 -21.57
C LEU A 35 -16.34 7.34 -22.10
N ASP A 36 -16.18 8.48 -22.76
CA ASP A 36 -17.31 9.34 -23.13
C ASP A 36 -17.70 9.20 -24.61
N ARG A 37 -16.74 8.89 -25.49
CA ARG A 37 -16.96 8.76 -26.94
C ARG A 37 -15.96 7.78 -27.59
N PHE A 38 -16.21 7.44 -28.84
CA PHE A 38 -15.23 6.74 -29.66
C PHE A 38 -14.01 7.63 -29.92
N VAL A 39 -12.82 7.08 -29.74
CA VAL A 39 -11.53 7.73 -30.01
C VAL A 39 -10.73 6.89 -30.99
N SER A 40 -9.85 7.53 -31.77
CA SER A 40 -8.98 6.84 -32.73
C SER A 40 -7.95 5.98 -32.00
N TYR A 41 -7.77 4.76 -32.43
CA TYR A 41 -6.79 3.80 -31.91
C TYR A 41 -6.20 3.00 -33.09
N GLY A 42 -5.05 3.43 -33.60
CA GLY A 42 -4.50 2.89 -34.85
C GLY A 42 -5.43 3.15 -36.01
N ASP A 43 -5.87 2.08 -36.67
CA ASP A 43 -6.76 2.07 -37.82
C ASP A 43 -8.25 1.88 -37.51
N ILE A 44 -8.58 1.78 -36.20
CA ILE A 44 -9.96 1.64 -35.71
C ILE A 44 -10.33 2.80 -34.76
N TYR A 45 -11.60 2.83 -34.40
CA TYR A 45 -12.10 3.65 -33.29
C TYR A 45 -12.49 2.74 -32.12
N THR A 46 -12.18 3.17 -30.90
CA THR A 46 -12.47 2.38 -29.70
C THR A 46 -13.15 3.22 -28.63
N ARG A 47 -13.98 2.59 -27.82
CA ARG A 47 -14.64 3.21 -26.66
C ARG A 47 -14.60 2.29 -25.47
N ALA A 48 -14.22 2.81 -24.30
CA ALA A 48 -14.23 2.10 -23.03
C ALA A 48 -15.59 2.17 -22.35
N HIS A 49 -16.03 1.05 -21.79
CA HIS A 49 -17.26 0.93 -21.02
C HIS A 49 -16.91 0.39 -19.61
N PRO A 50 -17.29 1.07 -18.53
CA PRO A 50 -16.99 0.60 -17.18
C PRO A 50 -17.66 -0.75 -16.91
N LEU A 51 -16.92 -1.67 -16.29
CA LEU A 51 -17.50 -2.83 -15.64
C LEU A 51 -18.34 -2.35 -14.47
N SER A 52 -19.61 -2.78 -14.37
CA SER A 52 -20.53 -2.30 -13.34
C SER A 52 -21.55 -3.41 -13.00
N PRO A 53 -21.80 -3.70 -11.70
CA PRO A 53 -21.18 -3.11 -10.51
C PRO A 53 -19.73 -3.60 -10.25
N ILE A 54 -18.94 -2.76 -9.58
CA ILE A 54 -17.66 -3.14 -8.98
C ILE A 54 -17.88 -3.40 -7.49
N LEU A 55 -17.38 -4.54 -6.99
CA LEU A 55 -17.42 -4.87 -5.57
C LEU A 55 -16.02 -4.62 -4.96
N HIS A 56 -15.95 -3.75 -3.95
CA HIS A 56 -14.76 -3.48 -3.17
C HIS A 56 -14.89 -4.14 -1.79
N ILE A 57 -13.99 -5.03 -1.44
CA ILE A 57 -13.89 -5.62 -0.10
C ILE A 57 -12.63 -5.07 0.54
N VAL A 58 -12.76 -4.29 1.60
CA VAL A 58 -11.63 -3.57 2.20
C VAL A 58 -11.42 -3.94 3.66
N SER A 59 -10.15 -3.95 4.08
CA SER A 59 -9.76 -4.10 5.49
C SER A 59 -9.72 -2.73 6.18
N GLY A 60 -9.86 -2.72 7.53
CA GLY A 60 -9.88 -1.49 8.33
C GLY A 60 -8.56 -0.74 8.42
N ASN A 61 -7.46 -1.37 8.05
CA ASN A 61 -6.11 -0.85 8.33
C ASN A 61 -5.61 0.18 7.31
N THR A 62 -6.29 0.32 6.15
CA THR A 62 -5.81 1.16 5.04
C THR A 62 -6.93 2.00 4.42
N PRO A 63 -7.41 3.07 5.11
CA PRO A 63 -8.44 3.96 4.57
C PRO A 63 -8.06 4.54 3.19
N ALA A 64 -6.77 4.89 3.01
CA ALA A 64 -6.27 5.44 1.74
C ALA A 64 -6.46 4.49 0.55
N ALA A 65 -6.23 3.18 0.73
CA ALA A 65 -6.44 2.18 -0.33
C ALA A 65 -7.94 2.06 -0.68
N ALA A 66 -8.83 2.10 0.33
CA ALA A 66 -10.27 2.08 0.11
C ALA A 66 -10.76 3.31 -0.65
N ILE A 67 -10.29 4.51 -0.30
CA ILE A 67 -10.61 5.76 -1.00
C ILE A 67 -10.06 5.72 -2.43
N GLN A 68 -8.82 5.24 -2.61
CA GLN A 68 -8.20 5.14 -3.92
C GLN A 68 -9.00 4.24 -4.86
N THR A 69 -9.37 3.03 -4.42
CA THR A 69 -10.11 2.10 -5.27
C THR A 69 -11.52 2.61 -5.61
N LEU A 70 -12.23 3.25 -4.65
CA LEU A 70 -13.50 3.92 -4.92
C LEU A 70 -13.36 5.07 -5.90
N THR A 71 -12.32 5.90 -5.74
CA THR A 71 -12.00 7.00 -6.67
C THR A 71 -11.87 6.47 -8.10
N ARG A 72 -11.19 5.33 -8.31
CA ARG A 72 -11.03 4.70 -9.63
C ARG A 72 -12.38 4.26 -10.21
N GLY A 73 -13.19 3.56 -9.42
CA GLY A 73 -14.51 3.10 -9.85
C GLY A 73 -15.47 4.27 -10.17
N ILE A 74 -15.48 5.33 -9.37
CA ILE A 74 -16.30 6.52 -9.60
C ILE A 74 -15.79 7.31 -10.81
N LEU A 75 -14.46 7.43 -10.99
CA LEU A 75 -13.84 8.14 -12.11
C LEU A 75 -14.27 7.57 -13.47
N ILE A 76 -14.32 6.25 -13.59
CA ILE A 76 -14.79 5.59 -14.81
C ILE A 76 -16.32 5.60 -14.95
N GLY A 77 -17.06 5.98 -13.90
CA GLY A 77 -18.53 6.05 -13.90
C GLY A 77 -19.22 4.72 -13.59
N ALA A 78 -18.54 3.79 -12.93
CA ALA A 78 -19.14 2.53 -12.49
C ALA A 78 -20.02 2.72 -11.26
N PHE A 79 -21.00 1.84 -11.07
CA PHE A 79 -21.66 1.65 -9.78
C PHE A 79 -20.76 0.81 -8.87
N ASN A 80 -20.53 1.27 -7.64
CA ASN A 80 -19.59 0.70 -6.70
C ASN A 80 -20.31 0.18 -5.46
N ARG A 81 -20.04 -1.06 -5.08
CA ARG A 81 -20.45 -1.63 -3.81
C ARG A 81 -19.22 -1.80 -2.93
N ILE A 82 -19.23 -1.20 -1.74
CA ILE A 82 -18.11 -1.33 -0.82
C ILE A 82 -18.52 -2.02 0.47
N LYS A 83 -17.79 -3.10 0.79
CA LYS A 83 -17.87 -3.78 2.07
C LYS A 83 -16.79 -3.24 2.99
N LEU A 84 -17.21 -2.51 4.02
CA LEU A 84 -16.37 -2.03 5.11
C LEU A 84 -16.30 -3.06 6.26
N PRO A 85 -15.31 -2.95 7.17
CA PRO A 85 -15.34 -3.61 8.48
C PRO A 85 -16.61 -3.26 9.27
N SER A 86 -16.93 -4.05 10.30
CA SER A 86 -18.15 -3.85 11.13
C SER A 86 -18.21 -2.49 11.81
N GLU A 87 -17.04 -1.97 12.21
CA GLU A 87 -16.84 -0.65 12.83
C GLU A 87 -16.93 0.51 11.82
N GLY A 88 -16.92 0.19 10.52
CA GLY A 88 -16.83 1.19 9.46
C GLY A 88 -15.40 1.71 9.27
N ILE A 89 -15.24 2.64 8.34
CA ILE A 89 -14.02 3.44 8.13
C ILE A 89 -14.48 4.88 7.92
N LYS A 90 -14.31 5.70 8.96
CA LYS A 90 -14.82 7.07 8.97
C LYS A 90 -14.33 7.91 7.79
N GLU A 91 -13.05 7.79 7.44
CA GLU A 91 -12.43 8.51 6.33
C GLU A 91 -13.09 8.19 4.98
N VAL A 92 -13.51 6.94 4.78
CA VAL A 92 -14.23 6.51 3.56
C VAL A 92 -15.64 7.10 3.53
N GLU A 93 -16.33 7.11 4.68
CA GLU A 93 -17.68 7.69 4.80
C GLU A 93 -17.64 9.21 4.62
N ASP A 94 -16.66 9.89 5.22
CA ASP A 94 -16.43 11.32 5.05
C ASP A 94 -16.12 11.66 3.58
N PHE A 95 -15.26 10.85 2.91
CA PHE A 95 -14.99 10.99 1.48
C PHE A 95 -16.26 10.90 0.64
N ILE A 96 -17.09 9.88 0.84
CA ILE A 96 -18.34 9.73 0.10
C ILE A 96 -19.28 10.90 0.38
N GLY A 97 -19.37 11.35 1.64
CA GLY A 97 -20.21 12.48 2.05
C GLY A 97 -19.80 13.83 1.40
N GLN A 98 -18.54 13.99 0.99
CA GLN A 98 -18.05 15.18 0.29
C GLN A 98 -18.37 15.20 -1.22
N LEU A 99 -18.76 14.05 -1.78
CA LEU A 99 -19.11 13.96 -3.21
C LEU A 99 -20.47 14.61 -3.49
N PRO A 100 -20.70 15.14 -4.71
CA PRO A 100 -22.02 15.52 -5.17
C PRO A 100 -23.01 14.34 -5.11
N GLN A 101 -24.28 14.61 -4.84
CA GLN A 101 -25.33 13.58 -4.70
C GLN A 101 -25.39 12.59 -5.89
N GLU A 102 -25.15 13.07 -7.11
CA GLU A 102 -25.10 12.26 -8.32
C GLU A 102 -23.99 11.19 -8.25
N LEU A 103 -22.82 11.50 -7.65
CA LEU A 103 -21.72 10.55 -7.45
C LEU A 103 -21.92 9.69 -6.20
N GLN A 104 -22.54 10.21 -5.14
CA GLN A 104 -22.93 9.42 -3.98
C GLN A 104 -23.86 8.29 -4.38
N SER A 105 -24.80 8.53 -5.32
CA SER A 105 -25.72 7.50 -5.82
C SER A 105 -25.04 6.36 -6.59
N LEU A 106 -23.75 6.51 -6.95
CA LEU A 106 -22.92 5.45 -7.52
C LEU A 106 -22.28 4.55 -6.47
N VAL A 107 -22.50 4.77 -5.18
CA VAL A 107 -21.86 4.03 -4.10
C VAL A 107 -22.89 3.44 -3.15
N GLU A 108 -22.81 2.13 -2.93
CA GLU A 108 -23.58 1.39 -1.94
C GLU A 108 -22.63 0.80 -0.88
N ILE A 109 -22.91 1.04 0.41
CA ILE A 109 -22.06 0.62 1.53
C ILE A 109 -22.70 -0.50 2.31
N THR A 110 -21.92 -1.52 2.70
CA THR A 110 -22.31 -2.49 3.72
C THR A 110 -21.23 -2.66 4.78
N ARG A 111 -21.66 -2.89 6.04
CA ARG A 111 -20.79 -3.24 7.17
C ARG A 111 -21.07 -4.68 7.67
N SER A 112 -21.74 -5.48 6.85
CA SER A 112 -22.03 -6.89 7.18
C SER A 112 -20.72 -7.68 7.34
N ARG A 113 -20.66 -8.54 8.37
CA ARG A 113 -19.50 -9.43 8.58
C ARG A 113 -19.26 -10.35 7.38
N GLN A 114 -20.32 -10.83 6.75
CA GLN A 114 -20.23 -11.68 5.57
C GLN A 114 -20.52 -10.85 4.31
N THR A 115 -19.73 -11.06 3.28
CA THR A 115 -20.01 -10.50 1.96
C THR A 115 -21.22 -11.23 1.39
N SER A 116 -22.26 -10.49 0.98
CA SER A 116 -23.47 -11.04 0.38
C SER A 116 -23.12 -11.86 -0.86
N THR A 117 -23.68 -13.06 -0.96
CA THR A 117 -23.54 -13.90 -2.15
C THR A 117 -24.09 -13.18 -3.38
N GLU A 118 -25.19 -12.43 -3.23
CA GLU A 118 -25.77 -11.60 -4.29
C GLU A 118 -24.79 -10.52 -4.77
N TRP A 119 -24.10 -9.85 -3.86
CA TRP A 119 -23.10 -8.85 -4.23
C TRP A 119 -21.94 -9.46 -5.01
N ILE A 120 -21.46 -10.64 -4.57
CA ILE A 120 -20.40 -11.37 -5.28
C ILE A 120 -20.90 -11.80 -6.65
N SER A 121 -22.06 -12.44 -6.75
CA SER A 121 -22.54 -13.01 -8.02
C SER A 121 -22.93 -11.95 -9.06
N SER A 122 -23.39 -10.78 -8.64
CA SER A 122 -23.79 -9.69 -9.54
C SER A 122 -22.64 -8.76 -9.95
N ALA A 123 -21.52 -8.76 -9.23
CA ALA A 123 -20.37 -7.92 -9.55
C ALA A 123 -19.73 -8.32 -10.88
N LYS A 124 -19.28 -7.34 -11.67
CA LYS A 124 -18.50 -7.55 -12.89
C LYS A 124 -16.99 -7.55 -12.61
N ALA A 125 -16.57 -6.76 -11.63
CA ALA A 125 -15.22 -6.77 -11.10
C ALA A 125 -15.25 -6.80 -9.57
N ILE A 126 -14.29 -7.49 -8.96
CA ILE A 126 -14.18 -7.62 -7.51
C ILE A 126 -12.75 -7.30 -7.11
N ILE A 127 -12.59 -6.30 -6.26
CA ILE A 127 -11.32 -5.84 -5.72
C ILE A 127 -11.29 -6.18 -4.24
N VAL A 128 -10.29 -6.93 -3.80
CA VAL A 128 -10.20 -7.42 -2.41
C VAL A 128 -8.89 -6.98 -1.78
N PHE A 129 -9.00 -6.22 -0.68
CA PHE A 129 -7.89 -5.93 0.22
C PHE A 129 -8.06 -6.80 1.48
N GLY A 130 -7.14 -7.72 1.72
CA GLY A 130 -7.29 -8.60 2.88
C GLY A 130 -6.17 -9.62 3.02
N SER A 131 -6.29 -10.49 4.02
CA SER A 131 -5.38 -11.62 4.20
C SER A 131 -5.50 -12.62 3.04
N ASP A 132 -4.47 -13.44 2.84
CA ASP A 132 -4.48 -14.52 1.84
C ASP A 132 -5.67 -15.45 2.00
N GLU A 133 -6.10 -15.70 3.24
CA GLU A 133 -7.29 -16.48 3.53
C GLU A 133 -8.56 -15.80 3.02
N THR A 134 -8.72 -14.50 3.27
CA THR A 134 -9.87 -13.72 2.77
C THR A 134 -9.90 -13.73 1.25
N VAL A 135 -8.76 -13.50 0.60
CA VAL A 135 -8.63 -13.52 -0.86
C VAL A 135 -9.05 -14.87 -1.42
N ARG A 136 -8.53 -15.98 -0.87
CA ARG A 136 -8.89 -17.34 -1.30
C ARG A 136 -10.38 -17.64 -1.10
N GLN A 137 -10.97 -17.24 0.03
CA GLN A 137 -12.41 -17.42 0.30
C GLN A 137 -13.31 -16.68 -0.68
N ILE A 138 -12.92 -15.48 -1.11
CA ILE A 138 -13.69 -14.75 -2.13
C ILE A 138 -13.47 -15.38 -3.50
N GLN A 139 -12.22 -15.68 -3.86
CA GLN A 139 -11.87 -16.28 -5.15
C GLN A 139 -12.62 -17.58 -5.41
N SER A 140 -12.81 -18.42 -4.39
CA SER A 140 -13.57 -19.68 -4.51
C SER A 140 -15.05 -19.52 -4.85
N LYS A 141 -15.61 -18.30 -4.76
CA LYS A 141 -17.02 -17.96 -5.03
C LYS A 141 -17.24 -17.25 -6.35
N LEU A 142 -16.18 -17.04 -7.13
CA LEU A 142 -16.23 -16.26 -8.37
C LEU A 142 -16.75 -17.08 -9.56
N PHE A 143 -17.37 -16.38 -10.49
CA PHE A 143 -17.75 -16.92 -11.79
C PHE A 143 -16.67 -16.61 -12.85
N PRO A 144 -16.53 -17.43 -13.90
CA PRO A 144 -15.45 -17.30 -14.88
C PRO A 144 -15.41 -15.96 -15.65
N ASN A 145 -16.54 -15.24 -15.71
CA ASN A 145 -16.66 -13.96 -16.41
C ASN A 145 -16.48 -12.72 -15.52
N GLN A 146 -16.05 -12.90 -14.29
CA GLN A 146 -15.78 -11.82 -13.34
C GLN A 146 -14.27 -11.48 -13.35
N ILE A 147 -13.96 -10.20 -13.32
CA ILE A 147 -12.59 -9.73 -13.12
C ILE A 147 -12.28 -9.74 -11.61
N PHE A 148 -11.18 -10.37 -11.24
CA PHE A 148 -10.74 -10.47 -9.86
C PHE A 148 -9.39 -9.78 -9.67
N ILE A 149 -9.33 -8.81 -8.75
CA ILE A 149 -8.15 -8.02 -8.45
C ILE A 149 -7.84 -8.19 -6.94
N PRO A 150 -6.97 -9.16 -6.59
CA PRO A 150 -6.58 -9.38 -5.21
C PRO A 150 -5.43 -8.47 -4.80
N HIS A 151 -5.57 -7.85 -3.63
CA HIS A 151 -4.50 -7.20 -2.86
C HIS A 151 -4.33 -7.98 -1.57
N ASN A 152 -3.52 -9.03 -1.62
CA ASN A 152 -3.24 -9.93 -0.51
C ASN A 152 -2.12 -9.40 0.40
N HIS A 153 -1.67 -10.22 1.34
CA HIS A 153 -0.60 -9.83 2.27
C HIS A 153 0.70 -9.55 1.51
N LYS A 154 1.24 -8.33 1.73
CA LYS A 154 2.51 -7.87 1.17
C LYS A 154 3.38 -7.30 2.27
N VAL A 155 4.69 -7.35 2.06
CA VAL A 155 5.70 -6.73 2.93
C VAL A 155 6.52 -5.73 2.13
N SER A 156 7.13 -4.79 2.81
CA SER A 156 8.06 -3.83 2.22
C SER A 156 9.35 -3.78 3.02
N ILE A 157 10.40 -3.31 2.39
CA ILE A 157 11.73 -3.14 2.98
C ILE A 157 12.30 -1.78 2.62
N ALA A 158 13.38 -1.39 3.30
CA ALA A 158 14.21 -0.27 2.88
C ALA A 158 15.65 -0.73 2.61
N VAL A 159 16.30 -0.07 1.66
CA VAL A 159 17.70 -0.31 1.31
C VAL A 159 18.47 1.01 1.39
N ILE A 160 19.49 1.05 2.24
CA ILE A 160 20.39 2.18 2.45
C ILE A 160 21.74 1.80 1.86
N ASP A 161 22.00 2.21 0.63
CA ASP A 161 23.21 1.86 -0.12
C ASP A 161 24.05 3.12 -0.38
N SER A 162 24.59 3.71 0.70
CA SER A 162 25.40 4.92 0.68
C SER A 162 26.46 4.92 1.77
N ASP A 163 27.57 5.58 1.52
CA ASP A 163 28.60 5.87 2.52
C ASP A 163 28.28 7.18 3.30
N ASP A 164 27.32 7.99 2.86
CA ASP A 164 26.79 9.16 3.59
C ASP A 164 25.26 9.00 3.75
N ASN A 165 24.84 8.77 4.97
CA ASN A 165 23.45 8.49 5.29
C ASN A 165 22.87 9.38 6.41
N GLN A 166 23.37 10.59 6.59
CA GLN A 166 22.97 11.45 7.72
C GLN A 166 21.45 11.72 7.77
N GLU A 167 20.78 11.83 6.62
CA GLU A 167 19.34 12.06 6.53
C GLU A 167 18.52 10.76 6.52
N ALA A 168 19.12 9.64 6.11
CA ALA A 168 18.42 8.38 5.91
C ALA A 168 17.67 7.87 7.15
N PRO A 169 18.20 7.97 8.40
CA PRO A 169 17.46 7.56 9.59
C PRO A 169 16.14 8.35 9.79
N LYS A 170 16.15 9.66 9.50
CA LYS A 170 14.94 10.50 9.59
C LYS A 170 13.91 10.15 8.53
N LEU A 171 14.36 9.95 7.29
CA LEU A 171 13.49 9.52 6.20
C LEU A 171 12.89 8.13 6.46
N ALA A 172 13.69 7.19 6.94
CA ALA A 172 13.20 5.86 7.34
C ALA A 172 12.18 5.94 8.47
N ALA A 173 12.42 6.81 9.47
CA ALA A 173 11.49 7.02 10.57
C ALA A 173 10.14 7.57 10.09
N ILE A 174 10.09 8.44 9.08
CA ILE A 174 8.84 8.92 8.45
C ILE A 174 8.06 7.75 7.84
N ASP A 175 8.72 6.90 7.03
CA ASP A 175 8.09 5.75 6.38
C ASP A 175 7.54 4.71 7.40
N ILE A 176 8.14 4.65 8.59
CA ILE A 176 7.72 3.76 9.67
C ILE A 176 6.62 4.40 10.52
N ALA A 177 6.77 5.69 10.89
CA ALA A 177 5.85 6.37 11.81
C ALA A 177 4.49 6.65 11.17
N LYS A 178 4.49 7.02 9.90
CA LYS A 178 3.27 7.31 9.15
C LYS A 178 2.35 6.09 9.12
N TYR A 179 1.08 6.29 9.45
CA TYR A 179 0.09 5.22 9.59
C TYR A 179 0.47 4.10 10.58
N ASP A 180 1.35 4.39 11.55
CA ASP A 180 1.77 3.46 12.60
C ASP A 180 2.30 2.10 12.09
N GLN A 181 2.96 2.12 10.91
CA GLN A 181 3.46 0.91 10.21
C GLN A 181 2.34 -0.08 9.81
N GLN A 182 1.07 0.31 9.81
CA GLN A 182 -0.06 -0.61 9.54
C GLN A 182 -0.25 -0.93 8.05
N GLY A 183 0.37 -0.15 7.16
CA GLY A 183 0.26 -0.34 5.70
C GLY A 183 1.31 -1.31 5.14
N CYS A 184 0.95 -2.01 4.06
CA CYS A 184 1.88 -2.89 3.33
C CYS A 184 3.08 -2.17 2.69
N LEU A 185 3.06 -0.84 2.64
CA LEU A 185 4.14 -0.01 2.10
C LEU A 185 5.20 0.34 3.16
N SER A 186 4.93 0.10 4.45
CA SER A 186 5.89 0.35 5.53
C SER A 186 6.96 -0.72 5.58
N PRO A 187 8.25 -0.35 5.72
CA PRO A 187 9.32 -1.31 5.78
C PRO A 187 9.27 -2.16 7.06
N HIS A 188 9.45 -3.47 6.90
CA HIS A 188 9.66 -4.42 8.00
C HIS A 188 11.13 -4.47 8.38
N ASP A 189 12.01 -4.60 7.37
CA ASP A 189 13.46 -4.62 7.49
C ASP A 189 14.09 -3.45 6.76
N ILE A 190 15.16 -2.90 7.32
CA ILE A 190 16.03 -1.90 6.71
C ILE A 190 17.41 -2.51 6.54
N TYR A 191 17.81 -2.70 5.30
CA TYR A 191 19.14 -3.19 4.93
C TYR A 191 20.08 -2.04 4.72
N VAL A 192 21.16 -1.99 5.51
CA VAL A 192 22.12 -0.88 5.50
C VAL A 192 23.46 -1.37 5.01
N HIS A 193 24.10 -0.63 4.09
CA HIS A 193 25.41 -0.97 3.56
C HIS A 193 26.43 -1.19 4.71
N PRO A 194 27.21 -2.29 4.71
CA PRO A 194 28.04 -2.67 5.86
C PRO A 194 29.05 -1.60 6.31
N LYS A 195 29.56 -0.77 5.38
CA LYS A 195 30.48 0.32 5.69
C LYS A 195 29.87 1.45 6.53
N GLU A 196 28.54 1.56 6.52
CA GLU A 196 27.77 2.56 7.27
C GLU A 196 27.50 2.17 8.72
N HIS A 197 28.09 1.09 9.18
CA HIS A 197 27.85 0.58 10.52
C HIS A 197 26.32 0.45 10.83
N PRO A 198 25.65 -0.59 10.32
CA PRO A 198 24.19 -0.77 10.44
C PRO A 198 23.67 -0.59 11.88
N ARG A 199 24.47 -0.97 12.88
CA ARG A 199 24.16 -0.76 14.30
C ARG A 199 24.09 0.72 14.69
N SER A 200 25.00 1.55 14.15
CA SER A 200 24.96 3.00 14.35
C SER A 200 23.76 3.63 13.68
N PHE A 201 23.39 3.15 12.50
CA PHE A 201 22.16 3.54 11.83
C PHE A 201 20.92 3.20 12.67
N ALA A 202 20.87 2.01 13.26
CA ALA A 202 19.75 1.58 14.12
C ALA A 202 19.60 2.51 15.34
N ALA A 203 20.71 2.93 15.97
CA ALA A 203 20.66 3.90 17.09
C ALA A 203 20.11 5.26 16.64
N LYS A 204 20.58 5.79 15.51
CA LYS A 204 20.10 7.07 14.94
C LYS A 204 18.60 6.97 14.52
N LEU A 205 18.17 5.82 14.00
CA LEU A 205 16.77 5.57 13.67
C LEU A 205 15.89 5.57 14.92
N ALA A 206 16.37 4.97 16.02
CA ALA A 206 15.67 4.99 17.30
C ALA A 206 15.49 6.42 17.83
N ASP A 207 16.53 7.26 17.71
CA ASP A 207 16.44 8.68 18.08
C ASP A 207 15.43 9.42 17.18
N ALA A 208 15.48 9.20 15.86
CA ALA A 208 14.53 9.81 14.92
C ALA A 208 13.06 9.38 15.19
N LEU A 209 12.80 8.11 15.52
CA LEU A 209 11.45 7.64 15.88
C LEU A 209 10.97 8.27 17.20
N ARG A 210 11.88 8.48 18.16
CA ARG A 210 11.56 9.18 19.42
C ARG A 210 11.15 10.64 19.17
N GLU A 211 11.88 11.34 18.29
CA GLU A 211 11.58 12.73 17.92
C GLU A 211 10.22 12.84 17.19
N LEU A 212 9.95 11.94 16.25
CA LEU A 212 8.72 11.95 15.46
C LEU A 212 7.47 11.48 16.23
N ASN A 213 7.62 10.89 17.43
CA ASN A 213 6.49 10.34 18.19
C ASN A 213 5.46 11.41 18.58
N SER A 214 5.88 12.67 18.72
CA SER A 214 4.97 13.80 18.99
C SER A 214 4.21 14.28 17.76
N GLU A 215 4.83 14.20 16.56
CA GLU A 215 4.23 14.61 15.29
C GLU A 215 3.27 13.52 14.76
N TYR A 216 3.69 12.26 14.91
CA TYR A 216 2.91 11.07 14.52
C TYR A 216 2.63 10.24 15.79
N PRO A 217 1.66 10.59 16.62
CA PRO A 217 1.33 9.79 17.79
C PRO A 217 0.83 8.40 17.37
N PRO A 218 1.18 7.33 18.10
CA PRO A 218 0.67 5.99 17.81
C PRO A 218 -0.86 5.96 17.84
N THR A 219 -1.47 5.35 16.80
CA THR A 219 -2.92 5.29 16.66
C THR A 219 -3.38 3.89 16.26
N GLY A 220 -4.60 3.53 16.65
CA GLY A 220 -5.27 2.33 16.11
C GLY A 220 -4.71 0.97 16.54
N ARG A 221 -3.81 0.91 17.55
CA ARG A 221 -3.25 -0.36 18.01
C ARG A 221 -4.24 -1.11 18.88
N THR A 222 -4.42 -2.39 18.58
CA THR A 222 -5.17 -3.29 19.44
C THR A 222 -4.34 -3.76 20.62
N MET A 223 -5.01 -4.23 21.67
CA MET A 223 -4.33 -4.83 22.82
C MET A 223 -3.48 -6.04 22.38
N ASP A 224 -3.97 -6.84 21.45
CA ASP A 224 -3.25 -8.01 20.91
C ASP A 224 -1.95 -7.60 20.20
N ASN A 225 -1.95 -6.50 19.46
CA ASN A 225 -0.73 -5.99 18.83
C ASN A 225 0.30 -5.55 19.87
N ASN A 226 -0.14 -4.84 20.91
CA ASN A 226 0.75 -4.42 22.01
C ASN A 226 1.36 -5.61 22.75
N ILE A 227 0.58 -6.67 23.00
CA ILE A 227 1.06 -7.91 23.61
C ILE A 227 2.11 -8.60 22.72
N LYS A 228 1.87 -8.69 21.41
CA LYS A 228 2.84 -9.26 20.46
C LYS A 228 4.16 -8.48 20.46
N ILE A 229 4.09 -7.15 20.42
CA ILE A 229 5.26 -6.27 20.47
C ILE A 229 6.02 -6.46 21.78
N ASP A 230 5.34 -6.46 22.91
CA ASP A 230 5.97 -6.60 24.24
C ASP A 230 6.66 -7.97 24.40
N ASN A 231 6.00 -9.06 23.98
CA ASN A 231 6.58 -10.39 24.00
C ASN A 231 7.86 -10.47 23.13
N LEU A 232 7.82 -9.89 21.93
CA LEU A 232 8.96 -9.88 21.04
C LEU A 232 10.10 -9.02 21.60
N ARG A 233 9.80 -7.85 22.18
CA ARG A 233 10.79 -7.02 22.89
C ARG A 233 11.49 -7.79 24.00
N ARG A 234 10.76 -8.52 24.83
CA ARG A 234 11.35 -9.34 25.92
C ARG A 234 12.30 -10.37 25.37
N SER A 235 11.92 -11.06 24.29
CA SER A 235 12.79 -12.02 23.63
C SER A 235 14.07 -11.38 23.10
N TYR A 236 13.97 -10.23 22.43
CA TYR A 236 15.14 -9.52 21.91
C TYR A 236 15.98 -8.85 23.02
N SER A 237 15.37 -8.39 24.09
CA SER A 237 16.09 -7.88 25.27
C SER A 237 16.94 -8.99 25.91
N PHE A 238 16.40 -10.20 26.03
CA PHE A 238 17.16 -11.35 26.53
C PHE A 238 18.30 -11.73 25.57
N ARG A 239 18.04 -11.78 24.26
CA ARG A 239 19.08 -12.04 23.25
C ARG A 239 20.18 -11.00 23.30
N SER A 240 19.88 -9.73 23.31
CA SER A 240 20.85 -8.61 23.31
C SER A 240 21.72 -8.57 24.57
N SER A 241 21.26 -9.18 25.69
CA SER A 241 22.06 -9.29 26.91
C SER A 241 23.10 -10.42 26.84
N ASN A 242 22.93 -11.38 25.93
CA ASN A 242 23.76 -12.57 25.82
C ASN A 242 24.49 -12.69 24.48
N ASP A 243 24.13 -11.87 23.50
CA ASP A 243 24.61 -11.96 22.13
C ASP A 243 24.89 -10.55 21.57
N THR A 244 26.16 -10.29 21.27
CA THR A 244 26.59 -8.99 20.74
C THR A 244 26.18 -8.76 19.29
N SER A 245 25.71 -9.78 18.58
CA SER A 245 25.17 -9.65 17.21
C SER A 245 23.78 -9.04 17.17
N VAL A 246 23.14 -8.85 18.34
CA VAL A 246 21.80 -8.29 18.47
C VAL A 246 21.80 -7.09 19.41
N GLN A 247 21.06 -6.04 19.07
CA GLN A 247 20.81 -4.90 19.95
C GLN A 247 19.39 -4.38 19.77
N LEU A 248 18.80 -3.89 20.88
CA LEU A 248 17.43 -3.39 20.89
C LEU A 248 17.37 -1.98 21.48
N TRP A 249 16.59 -1.14 20.83
CA TRP A 249 16.12 0.17 21.32
C TRP A 249 14.60 0.19 21.29
N GLY A 250 14.01 0.85 22.26
CA GLY A 250 12.55 0.96 22.33
C GLY A 250 12.12 2.14 23.19
N SER A 251 10.86 2.51 23.10
CA SER A 251 10.23 3.48 24.01
C SER A 251 10.20 2.95 25.45
N ASP A 252 10.42 3.83 26.45
CA ASP A 252 10.72 3.43 27.84
C ASP A 252 9.55 2.76 28.57
N SER A 253 8.34 3.33 28.49
CA SER A 253 7.18 2.91 29.30
C SER A 253 6.02 2.32 28.52
N ASN A 254 6.15 2.22 27.19
CA ASN A 254 5.10 1.79 26.28
C ASN A 254 5.69 1.05 25.08
N THR A 255 4.84 0.69 24.10
CA THR A 255 5.25 -0.01 22.88
C THR A 255 5.25 0.90 21.63
N ASP A 256 5.44 2.21 21.81
CA ASP A 256 5.27 3.20 20.73
C ASP A 256 6.17 2.95 19.53
N TRP A 257 7.42 2.55 19.75
CA TRP A 257 8.34 2.17 18.68
C TRP A 257 9.41 1.20 19.20
N THR A 258 9.96 0.40 18.31
CA THR A 258 11.04 -0.56 18.60
C THR A 258 11.94 -0.67 17.38
N VAL A 259 13.25 -0.59 17.60
CA VAL A 259 14.29 -0.87 16.61
C VAL A 259 15.12 -2.03 17.10
N VAL A 260 15.27 -3.04 16.27
CA VAL A 260 16.13 -4.19 16.54
C VAL A 260 17.22 -4.22 15.48
N TYR A 261 18.47 -4.23 15.91
CA TYR A 261 19.62 -4.55 15.06
C TYR A 261 19.92 -6.06 15.16
N GLU A 262 20.16 -6.70 14.02
CA GLU A 262 20.66 -8.06 13.92
C GLU A 262 21.75 -8.16 12.85
N ASP A 263 22.85 -8.87 13.13
CA ASP A 263 23.91 -9.18 12.13
C ASP A 263 23.41 -10.15 11.06
N GLU A 264 22.36 -10.94 11.38
CA GLU A 264 21.76 -11.90 10.46
C GLU A 264 20.94 -11.18 9.40
N PRO A 265 21.28 -11.29 8.09
CA PRO A 265 20.58 -10.54 7.03
C PRO A 265 19.23 -11.14 6.63
N GLN A 266 18.88 -12.34 7.12
CA GLN A 266 17.61 -13.00 6.75
C GLN A 266 16.40 -12.12 7.12
N PHE A 267 15.43 -12.04 6.22
CA PHE A 267 14.20 -11.27 6.43
C PHE A 267 13.46 -11.71 7.70
N ALA A 268 13.00 -10.73 8.47
CA ALA A 268 12.19 -10.95 9.65
C ALA A 268 10.87 -10.17 9.57
N ALA A 269 9.74 -10.89 9.61
CA ALA A 269 8.44 -10.24 9.60
C ALA A 269 8.20 -9.44 10.88
N SER A 270 8.01 -8.13 10.72
CA SER A 270 7.64 -7.24 11.83
C SER A 270 6.22 -7.55 12.35
N PRO A 271 5.99 -7.44 13.67
CA PRO A 271 4.64 -7.46 14.22
C PRO A 271 3.86 -6.18 13.91
N LEU A 272 4.44 -5.23 13.13
CA LEU A 272 3.96 -3.88 12.86
C LEU A 272 3.98 -2.96 14.11
N GLY A 273 3.31 -1.80 14.05
CA GLY A 273 3.30 -0.89 15.20
C GLY A 273 4.66 -0.26 15.49
N ARG A 274 5.40 0.12 14.44
CA ARG A 274 6.74 0.72 14.48
C ARG A 274 7.80 -0.18 15.11
N PHE A 275 7.65 -1.47 14.91
CA PHE A 275 8.66 -2.46 15.21
C PHE A 275 9.44 -2.76 13.91
N VAL A 276 10.71 -2.40 13.86
CA VAL A 276 11.53 -2.50 12.64
C VAL A 276 12.86 -3.18 12.93
N PHE A 277 13.31 -3.97 11.96
CA PHE A 277 14.63 -4.58 11.99
C PHE A 277 15.62 -3.76 11.14
N VAL A 278 16.83 -3.62 11.63
CA VAL A 278 17.97 -3.06 10.89
C VAL A 278 19.04 -4.13 10.75
N LYS A 279 19.48 -4.35 9.53
CA LYS A 279 20.35 -5.45 9.17
C LYS A 279 21.46 -5.00 8.22
N PRO A 280 22.62 -5.68 8.17
CA PRO A 280 23.60 -5.43 7.13
C PRO A 280 23.02 -5.80 5.75
N LEU A 281 23.26 -4.96 4.74
CA LEU A 281 22.89 -5.25 3.37
C LEU A 281 23.77 -6.43 2.87
N PRO A 282 23.14 -7.56 2.50
CA PRO A 282 23.88 -8.73 2.01
C PRO A 282 24.34 -8.56 0.56
N GLU A 283 25.25 -9.42 0.09
CA GLU A 283 25.64 -9.48 -1.32
C GLU A 283 24.47 -9.84 -2.23
N SER A 284 23.63 -10.78 -1.79
CA SER A 284 22.38 -11.16 -2.47
C SER A 284 21.18 -10.84 -1.58
N LEU A 285 20.51 -9.75 -1.91
CA LEU A 285 19.30 -9.35 -1.20
C LEU A 285 18.14 -10.34 -1.47
N ASP A 286 18.05 -10.89 -2.67
CA ASP A 286 17.02 -11.87 -3.04
C ASP A 286 17.12 -13.14 -2.16
N ASP A 287 18.35 -13.63 -1.94
CA ASP A 287 18.58 -14.80 -1.07
C ASP A 287 18.27 -14.48 0.41
N ALA A 288 18.62 -13.29 0.87
CA ALA A 288 18.34 -12.88 2.26
C ALA A 288 16.85 -12.69 2.51
N LEU A 289 16.10 -12.17 1.54
CA LEU A 289 14.66 -12.03 1.66
C LEU A 289 13.98 -13.39 1.74
N ASN A 290 14.43 -14.38 0.98
CA ASN A 290 13.84 -15.73 0.92
C ASN A 290 12.30 -15.70 0.90
N LEU A 291 11.74 -14.68 0.27
CA LEU A 291 10.31 -14.47 0.13
C LEU A 291 9.86 -14.97 -1.24
N ASN A 292 8.62 -15.42 -1.33
CA ASN A 292 7.98 -15.46 -2.64
C ASN A 292 7.93 -14.01 -3.18
N LYS A 293 8.50 -13.79 -4.37
CA LYS A 293 8.59 -12.46 -5.01
C LYS A 293 7.24 -11.74 -5.11
N GLU A 294 6.15 -12.51 -5.17
CA GLU A 294 4.79 -11.99 -5.16
C GLU A 294 4.40 -11.27 -3.85
N HIS A 295 5.11 -11.51 -2.76
CA HIS A 295 4.83 -10.90 -1.46
C HIS A 295 5.59 -9.59 -1.22
N LEU A 296 6.56 -9.22 -2.06
CA LEU A 296 7.28 -7.96 -1.92
C LEU A 296 6.52 -6.82 -2.63
N SER A 297 6.08 -5.82 -1.86
CA SER A 297 5.41 -4.63 -2.38
C SER A 297 6.41 -3.55 -2.78
N THR A 298 7.05 -2.93 -1.78
CA THR A 298 7.86 -1.73 -1.97
C THR A 298 9.27 -1.89 -1.44
N ILE A 299 10.25 -1.39 -2.18
CA ILE A 299 11.60 -1.11 -1.69
C ILE A 299 11.78 0.41 -1.60
N ALA A 300 11.93 0.94 -0.38
CA ALA A 300 12.34 2.33 -0.17
C ALA A 300 13.88 2.43 -0.26
N LEU A 301 14.39 3.17 -1.22
CA LEU A 301 15.81 3.20 -1.58
C LEU A 301 16.47 4.53 -1.22
N TYR A 302 17.65 4.47 -0.59
CA TYR A 302 18.50 5.63 -0.33
C TYR A 302 19.98 5.37 -0.70
N PRO A 303 20.64 6.30 -1.41
CA PRO A 303 20.04 7.37 -2.20
C PRO A 303 19.31 6.81 -3.42
N PHE A 304 18.20 7.43 -3.78
CA PHE A 304 17.43 6.99 -4.93
C PHE A 304 18.13 7.33 -6.25
N SER A 305 18.19 6.35 -7.14
CA SER A 305 18.51 6.56 -8.57
C SER A 305 17.87 5.45 -9.40
N ILE A 306 17.52 5.75 -10.64
CA ILE A 306 16.94 4.76 -11.56
C ILE A 306 17.87 3.57 -11.77
N LYS A 307 19.18 3.80 -11.95
CA LYS A 307 20.17 2.72 -12.11
C LYS A 307 20.18 1.75 -10.93
N ARG A 308 20.08 2.25 -9.68
CA ARG A 308 19.99 1.41 -8.47
C ARG A 308 18.65 0.70 -8.40
N ALA A 309 17.58 1.41 -8.74
CA ALA A 309 16.24 0.81 -8.78
C ALA A 309 16.17 -0.35 -9.77
N GLU A 310 16.75 -0.21 -10.97
CA GLU A 310 16.85 -1.28 -11.97
C GLU A 310 17.52 -2.54 -11.41
N ALA A 311 18.61 -2.39 -10.63
CA ALA A 311 19.31 -3.52 -10.02
C ALA A 311 18.43 -4.27 -8.98
N LEU A 312 17.48 -3.58 -8.33
CA LEU A 312 16.60 -4.14 -7.31
C LEU A 312 15.31 -4.76 -7.89
N THR A 313 15.02 -4.60 -9.17
CA THR A 313 13.82 -5.19 -9.80
C THR A 313 13.79 -6.71 -9.72
N LEU A 314 14.96 -7.37 -9.69
CA LEU A 314 15.09 -8.82 -9.58
C LEU A 314 14.55 -9.39 -8.25
N CYS A 315 14.49 -8.57 -7.20
CA CYS A 315 13.89 -8.96 -5.91
C CYS A 315 12.37 -9.11 -5.96
N GLY A 316 11.72 -8.69 -7.07
CA GLY A 316 10.27 -8.87 -7.27
C GLY A 316 9.41 -7.74 -6.72
N ALA A 317 9.99 -6.67 -6.18
CA ALA A 317 9.23 -5.51 -5.73
C ALA A 317 8.43 -4.89 -6.89
N THR A 318 7.16 -4.60 -6.64
CA THR A 318 6.29 -3.93 -7.63
C THR A 318 6.47 -2.42 -7.63
N ARG A 319 7.15 -1.88 -6.60
CA ARG A 319 7.48 -0.46 -6.49
C ARG A 319 8.86 -0.26 -5.87
N ILE A 320 9.64 0.65 -6.44
CA ILE A 320 10.88 1.14 -5.84
C ILE A 320 10.79 2.66 -5.80
N CYS A 321 10.94 3.26 -4.62
CA CYS A 321 10.74 4.69 -4.42
C CYS A 321 11.86 5.30 -3.55
N PRO A 322 12.01 6.63 -3.54
CA PRO A 322 12.89 7.29 -2.58
C PRO A 322 12.47 6.96 -1.13
N LEU A 323 13.46 6.74 -0.26
CA LEU A 323 13.23 6.64 1.18
C LEU A 323 12.51 7.90 1.70
N GLY A 324 11.59 7.74 2.63
CA GLY A 324 10.71 8.81 3.13
C GLY A 324 9.47 9.06 2.28
N SER A 325 9.31 8.34 1.16
CA SER A 325 8.16 8.45 0.24
C SER A 325 7.40 7.13 0.09
N ALA A 326 7.67 6.13 0.93
CA ALA A 326 7.02 4.83 0.83
C ALA A 326 5.50 4.94 1.01
N GLN A 327 5.04 5.81 1.91
CA GLN A 327 3.63 5.98 2.23
C GLN A 327 2.87 6.92 1.27
N ASP A 328 3.56 7.54 0.31
CA ASP A 328 2.99 8.50 -0.64
C ASP A 328 3.13 8.04 -2.10
N PRO A 329 2.42 6.96 -2.50
CA PRO A 329 2.47 6.50 -3.88
C PRO A 329 1.86 7.54 -4.82
N SER A 330 2.47 7.68 -6.01
CA SER A 330 1.94 8.53 -7.08
C SER A 330 0.53 8.10 -7.49
N THR A 331 -0.27 9.03 -7.99
CA THR A 331 -1.57 8.72 -8.62
C THR A 331 -1.44 7.72 -9.78
N PHE A 332 -0.29 7.70 -10.45
CA PHE A 332 0.02 6.81 -11.57
C PHE A 332 0.66 5.48 -11.14
N TRP A 333 0.77 5.23 -9.85
CA TRP A 333 1.34 3.99 -9.34
C TRP A 333 0.51 2.77 -9.74
N HIS A 334 1.19 1.76 -10.24
CA HIS A 334 0.61 0.43 -10.48
C HIS A 334 0.52 -0.31 -9.16
N HIS A 335 -0.65 -0.31 -8.53
CA HIS A 335 -0.85 -1.00 -7.26
C HIS A 335 -0.61 -2.50 -7.41
N ASP A 336 0.35 -3.03 -6.66
CA ASP A 336 0.82 -4.42 -6.78
C ASP A 336 1.24 -4.82 -8.21
N GLY A 337 1.73 -3.85 -9.00
CA GLY A 337 2.16 -4.05 -10.38
C GLY A 337 1.03 -4.04 -11.41
N LEU A 338 -0.22 -3.75 -11.00
CA LEU A 338 -1.39 -3.76 -11.87
C LEU A 338 -1.85 -2.34 -12.23
N GLN A 339 -2.31 -2.16 -13.45
CA GLN A 339 -3.06 -0.97 -13.83
C GLN A 339 -4.36 -0.87 -13.01
N THR A 340 -4.81 0.36 -12.74
CA THR A 340 -5.91 0.58 -11.80
C THR A 340 -7.26 0.84 -12.46
N LEU A 341 -7.28 1.29 -13.72
CA LEU A 341 -8.49 1.54 -14.52
C LEU A 341 -8.68 0.52 -15.62
N ALA A 342 -7.61 0.16 -16.34
CA ALA A 342 -7.69 -0.71 -17.51
C ALA A 342 -8.38 -2.06 -17.22
N PRO A 343 -8.17 -2.73 -16.07
CA PRO A 343 -8.88 -3.96 -15.75
C PRO A 343 -10.37 -3.77 -15.45
N LEU A 344 -10.82 -2.53 -15.27
CA LEU A 344 -12.18 -2.19 -14.85
C LEU A 344 -13.09 -1.75 -16.01
N VAL A 345 -12.62 -1.92 -17.26
CA VAL A 345 -13.39 -1.55 -18.45
C VAL A 345 -13.43 -2.68 -19.46
N ASN A 346 -14.49 -2.69 -20.27
CA ASN A 346 -14.56 -3.42 -21.53
C ASN A 346 -14.49 -2.43 -22.69
N TRP A 347 -14.17 -2.94 -23.88
CA TRP A 347 -14.01 -2.13 -25.08
C TRP A 347 -15.05 -2.47 -26.14
N THR A 348 -15.46 -1.46 -26.88
CA THR A 348 -16.17 -1.61 -28.16
C THR A 348 -15.32 -0.98 -29.25
N ASP A 349 -15.04 -1.73 -30.28
CA ASP A 349 -14.30 -1.29 -31.45
C ASP A 349 -15.24 -1.04 -32.61
N ALA A 350 -14.90 -0.05 -33.46
CA ALA A 350 -15.61 0.32 -34.66
C ALA A 350 -14.60 0.66 -35.79
N GLY A 351 -14.73 0.00 -36.93
CA GLY A 351 -13.81 0.22 -38.05
C GLY A 351 -13.95 -0.83 -39.14
#